data_19d1190073d08fa98942cdcded0be2b8
#
_entry.id   19d1190073d08fa98942cdcded0be2b8
#
_cell.length_a   1.000
_cell.length_b   1.000
_cell.length_c   1.000
_cell.angle_alpha   90.00
_cell.angle_beta   90.00
_cell.angle_gamma   90.00
#
_symmetry.space_group_name_H-M   'P 1'
#
loop_
_entity.id
_entity.type
_entity.pdbx_description
1 polymer ?
#
loop_
_entity_poly.entity_id
_entity_poly.type
_entity_poly.pdbx_seq_one_letter_code
_entity_poly.pdbx_strand_id
1 'polypeptide(L)'
;MTKGDITNSVHTYFDKIITHYGESKFQSETPWLVIEDSPYSDADDLDLIGEYCSMHNELVVYWKNIKSTEDLIKTLIHEYQHYLQSPTWMTRYYKMGYDYNNHPYETIAYQREKDYKLFI
;
A
#
# COMPACT_ATOMS: atom_id res chain seq x y z
N MET A 1 0.41 10.19 -18.41
CA MET A 1 1.07 8.87 -18.36
C MET A 1 0.09 7.80 -18.82
N THR A 2 0.58 6.82 -19.56
CA THR A 2 -0.23 5.69 -19.96
C THR A 2 -0.27 4.63 -18.86
N LYS A 3 -1.22 3.71 -18.94
CA LYS A 3 -1.27 2.57 -18.02
C LYS A 3 0.02 1.74 -18.08
N GLY A 4 0.60 1.55 -19.29
CA GLY A 4 1.85 0.83 -19.46
C GLY A 4 3.02 1.48 -18.74
N ASP A 5 3.15 2.81 -18.82
CA ASP A 5 4.20 3.56 -18.14
C ASP A 5 4.07 3.42 -16.63
N ILE A 6 2.86 3.56 -16.11
CA ILE A 6 2.59 3.43 -14.68
C ILE A 6 2.86 2.00 -14.20
N THR A 7 2.42 0.98 -14.95
CA THR A 7 2.65 -0.42 -14.61
C THR A 7 4.15 -0.71 -14.48
N ASN A 8 4.96 -0.24 -15.42
CA ASN A 8 6.41 -0.41 -15.36
C ASN A 8 7.01 0.29 -14.13
N SER A 9 6.56 1.51 -13.85
CA SER A 9 7.02 2.26 -12.67
C SER A 9 6.63 1.58 -11.37
N VAL A 10 5.39 1.08 -11.28
CA VAL A 10 4.90 0.36 -10.10
C VAL A 10 5.79 -0.84 -9.81
N HIS A 11 6.05 -1.68 -10.81
CA HIS A 11 6.90 -2.87 -10.63
C HIS A 11 8.32 -2.49 -10.23
N THR A 12 8.90 -1.47 -10.86
CA THR A 12 10.25 -1.02 -10.54
C THR A 12 10.38 -0.57 -9.09
N TYR A 13 9.47 0.30 -8.65
CA TYR A 13 9.52 0.80 -7.28
C TYR A 13 9.13 -0.27 -6.25
N PHE A 14 8.18 -1.13 -6.59
CA PHE A 14 7.76 -2.21 -5.72
C PHE A 14 8.92 -3.18 -5.43
N ASP A 15 9.71 -3.55 -6.43
CA ASP A 15 10.87 -4.41 -6.24
C ASP A 15 11.90 -3.78 -5.29
N LYS A 16 12.12 -2.46 -5.41
CA LYS A 16 13.00 -1.73 -4.50
C LYS A 16 12.46 -1.70 -3.06
N ILE A 17 11.15 -1.54 -2.92
CA ILE A 17 10.48 -1.52 -1.62
C ILE A 17 10.59 -2.88 -0.93
N ILE A 18 10.33 -3.97 -1.65
CA ILE A 18 10.50 -5.33 -1.14
C ILE A 18 11.95 -5.53 -0.63
N THR A 19 12.91 -5.14 -1.43
CA THR A 19 14.33 -5.27 -1.08
C THR A 19 14.68 -4.49 0.19
N HIS A 20 14.13 -3.29 0.33
CA HIS A 20 14.43 -2.41 1.46
C HIS A 20 13.78 -2.87 2.77
N TYR A 21 12.49 -3.21 2.75
CA TYR A 21 11.73 -3.56 3.95
C TYR A 21 11.70 -5.05 4.26
N GLY A 22 11.93 -5.91 3.27
CA GLY A 22 11.92 -7.36 3.44
C GLY A 22 10.52 -7.98 3.44
N GLU A 23 10.44 -9.25 3.80
CA GLU A 23 9.22 -10.03 3.76
C GLU A 23 8.49 -10.02 5.11
N SER A 24 7.17 -10.19 5.06
CA SER A 24 6.32 -10.27 6.26
C SER A 24 6.52 -11.60 6.99
N LYS A 25 6.36 -11.56 8.31
CA LYS A 25 6.28 -12.75 9.16
C LYS A 25 4.88 -13.37 9.17
N PHE A 26 3.89 -12.67 8.62
CA PHE A 26 2.48 -13.05 8.71
C PHE A 26 1.89 -13.56 7.39
N GLN A 27 2.65 -13.46 6.30
CA GLN A 27 2.25 -13.94 4.98
C GLN A 27 3.33 -14.86 4.42
N SER A 28 2.94 -15.85 3.64
CA SER A 28 3.87 -16.85 3.09
C SER A 28 4.67 -16.36 1.90
N GLU A 29 4.22 -15.29 1.25
CA GLU A 29 4.86 -14.72 0.05
C GLU A 29 4.63 -13.21 -0.01
N THR A 30 5.36 -12.54 -0.92
CA THR A 30 5.18 -11.11 -1.15
C THR A 30 3.82 -10.84 -1.80
N PRO A 31 3.26 -9.61 -1.66
CA PRO A 31 1.93 -9.33 -2.18
C PRO A 31 1.85 -9.45 -3.71
N TRP A 32 0.70 -9.89 -4.18
CA TRP A 32 0.34 -9.78 -5.59
C TRP A 32 0.00 -8.32 -5.90
N LEU A 33 0.59 -7.79 -6.98
CA LEU A 33 0.26 -6.45 -7.46
C LEU A 33 -0.92 -6.52 -8.42
N VAL A 34 -1.93 -5.70 -8.14
CA VAL A 34 -3.10 -5.54 -9.01
C VAL A 34 -3.15 -4.08 -9.46
N ILE A 35 -3.11 -3.86 -10.77
CA ILE A 35 -3.24 -2.53 -11.36
C ILE A 35 -4.69 -2.38 -11.81
N GLU A 36 -5.47 -1.63 -11.03
CA GLU A 36 -6.91 -1.52 -11.20
C GLU A 36 -7.26 -0.34 -12.12
N ASP A 37 -8.11 -0.60 -13.12
CA ASP A 37 -8.57 0.42 -14.07
C ASP A 37 -9.68 1.31 -13.50
N SER A 38 -10.49 0.78 -12.58
CA SER A 38 -11.52 1.55 -11.91
C SER A 38 -10.90 2.69 -11.10
N PRO A 39 -11.41 3.93 -11.19
CA PRO A 39 -10.93 5.01 -10.34
C PRO A 39 -11.52 4.97 -8.93
N TYR A 40 -12.30 3.94 -8.58
CA TYR A 40 -12.99 3.83 -7.30
C TYR A 40 -12.67 2.52 -6.63
N SER A 41 -12.55 2.54 -5.30
CA SER A 41 -12.58 1.34 -4.48
C SER A 41 -14.03 0.96 -4.16
N ASP A 42 -14.24 -0.27 -3.67
CA ASP A 42 -15.55 -0.72 -3.19
C ASP A 42 -16.02 0.07 -1.95
N ALA A 43 -15.14 0.83 -1.32
CA ALA A 43 -15.44 1.65 -0.17
C ALA A 43 -15.91 3.07 -0.51
N ASP A 44 -16.24 3.35 -1.77
CA ASP A 44 -16.68 4.66 -2.26
C ASP A 44 -15.69 5.82 -2.05
N ASP A 45 -14.42 5.50 -1.81
CA ASP A 45 -13.36 6.50 -1.73
C ASP A 45 -12.83 6.81 -3.13
N LEU A 46 -13.32 7.91 -3.71
CA LEU A 46 -13.01 8.31 -5.08
C LEU A 46 -11.57 8.76 -5.30
N ASP A 47 -10.85 9.08 -4.21
CA ASP A 47 -9.47 9.58 -4.27
C ASP A 47 -8.45 8.51 -3.85
N LEU A 48 -8.90 7.30 -3.57
CA LEU A 48 -8.01 6.23 -3.13
C LEU A 48 -7.02 5.87 -4.23
N ILE A 49 -5.72 5.89 -3.90
CA ILE A 49 -4.64 5.56 -4.84
C ILE A 49 -4.26 4.09 -4.74
N GLY A 50 -4.36 3.50 -3.55
CA GLY A 50 -4.04 2.10 -3.35
C GLY A 50 -4.66 1.54 -2.09
N GLU A 51 -4.63 0.21 -2.00
CA GLU A 51 -5.09 -0.50 -0.80
C GLU A 51 -4.38 -1.85 -0.70
N TYR A 52 -4.29 -2.39 0.51
CA TYR A 52 -3.79 -3.72 0.75
C TYR A 52 -4.88 -4.59 1.38
N CYS A 53 -5.09 -5.78 0.81
CA CYS A 53 -6.02 -6.77 1.33
C CYS A 53 -5.25 -7.96 1.90
N SER A 54 -5.26 -8.13 3.22
CA SER A 54 -4.54 -9.22 3.88
C SER A 54 -5.15 -10.59 3.60
N MET A 55 -6.45 -10.65 3.37
CA MET A 55 -7.16 -11.91 3.08
C MET A 55 -6.66 -12.56 1.78
N HIS A 56 -6.36 -11.76 0.77
CA HIS A 56 -5.89 -12.23 -0.54
C HIS A 56 -4.41 -11.94 -0.76
N ASN A 57 -3.74 -11.27 0.18
CA ASN A 57 -2.36 -10.81 0.04
C ASN A 57 -2.15 -10.03 -1.26
N GLU A 58 -3.03 -9.06 -1.51
CA GLU A 58 -3.02 -8.23 -2.70
C GLU A 58 -2.77 -6.77 -2.37
N LEU A 59 -1.87 -6.14 -3.11
CA LEU A 59 -1.66 -4.71 -3.11
C LEU A 59 -2.25 -4.14 -4.41
N VAL A 60 -3.34 -3.38 -4.28
CA VAL A 60 -4.07 -2.83 -5.41
C VAL A 60 -3.66 -1.38 -5.61
N VAL A 61 -3.37 -1.02 -6.86
CA VAL A 61 -3.04 0.35 -7.26
C VAL A 61 -4.11 0.85 -8.22
N TYR A 62 -4.78 1.94 -7.86
CA TYR A 62 -5.77 2.62 -8.72
C TYR A 62 -5.02 3.64 -9.57
N TRP A 63 -4.49 3.17 -10.70
CA TRP A 63 -3.52 3.93 -11.48
C TRP A 63 -4.04 5.26 -12.01
N LYS A 64 -5.36 5.37 -12.27
CA LYS A 64 -5.95 6.63 -12.76
C LYS A 64 -5.97 7.74 -11.73
N ASN A 65 -5.83 7.41 -10.45
CA ASN A 65 -5.81 8.37 -9.36
C ASN A 65 -4.40 8.84 -9.00
N ILE A 66 -3.37 8.26 -9.59
CA ILE A 66 -1.98 8.65 -9.36
C ILE A 66 -1.71 9.99 -10.04
N LYS A 67 -1.23 10.97 -9.27
CA LYS A 67 -0.96 12.32 -9.75
C LYS A 67 0.54 12.59 -9.96
N SER A 68 1.41 11.86 -9.26
CA SER A 68 2.85 12.05 -9.34
C SER A 68 3.60 10.78 -8.95
N THR A 69 4.88 10.72 -9.30
CA THR A 69 5.78 9.64 -8.87
C THR A 69 5.90 9.58 -7.36
N GLU A 70 5.96 10.73 -6.69
CA GLU A 70 6.00 10.79 -5.23
C GLU A 70 4.76 10.14 -4.61
N ASP A 71 3.57 10.47 -5.10
CA ASP A 71 2.31 9.86 -4.63
C ASP A 71 2.31 8.36 -4.82
N LEU A 72 2.79 7.89 -5.97
CA LEU A 72 2.88 6.46 -6.25
C LEU A 72 3.80 5.76 -5.25
N ILE A 73 5.00 6.28 -5.04
CA ILE A 73 5.98 5.66 -4.14
C ILE A 73 5.45 5.67 -2.70
N LYS A 74 4.91 6.79 -2.24
CA LYS A 74 4.32 6.89 -0.90
C LYS A 74 3.20 5.88 -0.71
N THR A 75 2.33 5.71 -1.70
CA THR A 75 1.23 4.75 -1.64
C THR A 75 1.75 3.32 -1.58
N LEU A 76 2.72 2.96 -2.40
CA LEU A 76 3.32 1.63 -2.37
C LEU A 76 3.97 1.34 -1.01
N ILE A 77 4.69 2.30 -0.44
CA ILE A 77 5.29 2.16 0.89
C ILE A 77 4.20 1.95 1.94
N HIS A 78 3.17 2.79 1.93
CA HIS A 78 2.08 2.76 2.90
C HIS A 78 1.39 1.38 2.91
N GLU A 79 0.97 0.92 1.74
CA GLU A 79 0.27 -0.36 1.64
C GLU A 79 1.21 -1.54 1.92
N TYR A 80 2.48 -1.43 1.57
CA TYR A 80 3.47 -2.46 1.90
C TYR A 80 3.67 -2.60 3.42
N GLN A 81 3.56 -1.51 4.18
CA GLN A 81 3.60 -1.59 5.64
C GLN A 81 2.47 -2.47 6.18
N HIS A 82 1.27 -2.36 5.61
CA HIS A 82 0.15 -3.21 6.01
C HIS A 82 0.40 -4.69 5.71
N TYR A 83 1.09 -5.00 4.62
CA TYR A 83 1.56 -6.36 4.34
C TYR A 83 2.51 -6.86 5.43
N LEU A 84 3.37 -6.00 5.96
CA LEU A 84 4.33 -6.38 7.02
C LEU A 84 3.67 -6.54 8.40
N GLN A 85 2.48 -5.97 8.59
CA GLN A 85 1.79 -5.90 9.87
C GLN A 85 0.90 -7.12 10.10
N SER A 86 0.59 -7.38 11.39
CA SER A 86 -0.27 -8.51 11.76
C SER A 86 -1.74 -8.22 11.45
N PRO A 87 -2.41 -9.02 10.61
CA PRO A 87 -3.86 -8.85 10.37
C PRO A 87 -4.68 -9.02 11.65
N THR A 88 -4.26 -9.90 12.54
CA THR A 88 -4.92 -10.11 13.84
C THR A 88 -4.87 -8.85 14.69
N TRP A 89 -3.70 -8.20 14.80
CA TRP A 89 -3.57 -6.98 15.57
C TRP A 89 -4.22 -5.78 14.91
N MET A 90 -4.29 -5.74 13.58
CA MET A 90 -5.05 -4.74 12.86
C MET A 90 -6.50 -4.74 13.36
N THR A 91 -7.14 -5.90 13.41
CA THR A 91 -8.50 -6.05 13.91
C THR A 91 -8.62 -5.76 15.40
N ARG A 92 -7.66 -6.23 16.20
CA ARG A 92 -7.67 -6.02 17.66
C ARG A 92 -7.64 -4.56 18.04
N TYR A 93 -6.82 -3.74 17.36
CA TYR A 93 -6.76 -2.31 17.63
C TYR A 93 -8.10 -1.62 17.37
N TYR A 94 -8.80 -2.00 16.27
CA TYR A 94 -10.15 -1.48 16.04
C TYR A 94 -11.12 -1.88 17.15
N LYS A 95 -11.04 -3.11 17.63
CA LYS A 95 -11.88 -3.57 18.76
C LYS A 95 -11.56 -2.87 20.08
N MET A 96 -10.34 -2.38 20.23
CA MET A 96 -9.93 -1.61 21.41
C MET A 96 -10.38 -0.14 21.36
N GLY A 97 -11.01 0.30 20.27
CA GLY A 97 -11.56 1.64 20.13
C GLY A 97 -10.75 2.57 19.24
N TYR A 98 -9.65 2.14 18.66
CA TYR A 98 -8.93 2.96 17.68
C TYR A 98 -9.75 3.09 16.40
N ASP A 99 -9.74 4.29 15.81
CA ASP A 99 -10.31 4.51 14.48
C ASP A 99 -9.17 4.57 13.43
N TYR A 100 -9.54 4.79 12.18
CA TYR A 100 -8.55 4.86 11.09
C TYR A 100 -7.48 5.94 11.35
N ASN A 101 -7.87 7.10 11.89
CA ASN A 101 -6.97 8.23 12.03
C ASN A 101 -5.92 8.03 13.14
N ASN A 102 -6.23 7.26 14.18
CA ASN A 102 -5.33 7.04 15.31
C ASN A 102 -4.87 5.58 15.46
N HIS A 103 -5.22 4.71 14.52
CA HIS A 103 -4.81 3.31 14.53
C HIS A 103 -3.28 3.23 14.49
N PRO A 104 -2.62 2.52 15.44
CA PRO A 104 -1.16 2.46 15.51
C PRO A 104 -0.49 2.01 14.20
N TYR A 105 -1.09 1.06 13.49
CA TYR A 105 -0.54 0.58 12.23
C TYR A 105 -0.65 1.59 11.09
N GLU A 106 -1.74 2.37 11.07
CA GLU A 106 -1.86 3.47 10.10
C GLU A 106 -0.84 4.58 10.39
N THR A 107 -0.64 4.91 11.67
CA THR A 107 0.36 5.90 12.07
C THR A 107 1.76 5.50 11.59
N ILE A 108 2.14 4.23 11.76
CA ILE A 108 3.42 3.71 11.28
C ILE A 108 3.50 3.80 9.75
N ALA A 109 2.45 3.40 9.05
CA ALA A 109 2.41 3.45 7.59
C ALA A 109 2.61 4.88 7.06
N TYR A 110 1.94 5.86 7.65
CA TYR A 110 2.13 7.27 7.29
C TYR A 110 3.55 7.78 7.59
N GLN A 111 4.14 7.37 8.69
CA GLN A 111 5.53 7.73 9.00
C GLN A 111 6.50 7.17 7.97
N ARG A 112 6.29 5.95 7.52
CA ARG A 112 7.16 5.31 6.52
C ARG A 112 7.07 5.96 5.14
N GLU A 113 5.98 6.63 4.82
CA GLU A 113 5.86 7.37 3.55
C GLU A 113 7.00 8.38 3.35
N LYS A 114 7.58 8.88 4.43
CA LYS A 114 8.72 9.80 4.38
C LYS A 114 9.96 9.18 3.74
N ASP A 115 10.03 7.86 3.69
CA ASP A 115 11.14 7.13 3.09
C ASP A 115 11.10 7.17 1.55
N TYR A 116 10.10 7.79 0.95
CA TYR A 116 9.92 7.79 -0.51
C TYR A 116 11.15 8.28 -1.27
N LYS A 117 11.93 9.18 -0.66
CA LYS A 117 13.15 9.73 -1.27
C LYS A 117 14.24 8.68 -1.48
N LEU A 118 14.19 7.59 -0.74
CA LEU A 118 15.17 6.50 -0.88
C LEU A 118 15.00 5.73 -2.18
N PHE A 119 13.83 5.87 -2.84
CA PHE A 119 13.47 5.07 -4.01
C PHE A 119 13.47 5.88 -5.31
N ILE A 120 13.64 7.19 -5.22
CA ILE A 120 13.73 8.08 -6.38
C ILE A 120 15.11 7.98 -7.03
#